data_cec4f5ad5ac2ed992dca7fd6b57a0182
#
_entry.id   cec4f5ad5ac2ed992dca7fd6b57a0182
#
_cell.length_a   1.000
_cell.length_b   1.000
_cell.length_c   1.000
_cell.angle_alpha   90.00
_cell.angle_beta   90.00
_cell.angle_gamma   90.00
#
_symmetry.space_group_name_H-M   'P 1'
#
loop_
_entity.id
_entity.type
_entity.pdbx_description
1 polymer ?
#
loop_
_entity_poly.entity_id
_entity_poly.type
_entity_poly.pdbx_seq_one_letter_code
_entity_poly.pdbx_strand_id
1 'polypeptide(L)'
;GILTSGGDAPGMNAAVRAVTRYALRRGIEVMGIYEGYKGLINGKNYIKKFDARDVSNIIDKGGTIIYSARCPEFKEKEGIAKAAQTCRDLGIDGLVTIGGDGTFRGAYDLSTMFGIPCIGIPATIDNDITATDYAIGYDTALNTTMQMIDRLRDTCESHARCNVVEV
;
A
#
# COMPACT_ATOMS: atom_id res chain seq x y z
N GLY A 1 0.62 7.38 -11.33
CA GLY A 1 1.06 7.39 -9.94
C GLY A 1 0.98 6.02 -9.30
N ILE A 2 1.85 5.74 -8.35
CA ILE A 2 1.80 4.53 -7.52
C ILE A 2 1.85 4.93 -6.04
N LEU A 3 0.97 4.37 -5.24
CA LEU A 3 0.92 4.60 -3.80
C LEU A 3 0.60 3.31 -3.03
N THR A 4 1.05 3.28 -1.78
CA THR A 4 0.62 2.33 -0.75
C THR A 4 -0.13 3.10 0.33
N SER A 5 -1.26 2.58 0.81
CA SER A 5 -2.10 3.28 1.79
C SER A 5 -2.69 2.31 2.82
N GLY A 6 -2.97 2.81 4.01
CA GLY A 6 -3.44 2.00 5.13
C GLY A 6 -2.30 1.38 5.93
N GLY A 7 -2.48 0.18 6.48
CA GLY A 7 -1.42 -0.63 7.07
C GLY A 7 -0.48 -1.17 6.00
N ASP A 8 0.78 -1.39 6.34
CA ASP A 8 1.69 -2.08 5.44
C ASP A 8 1.47 -3.61 5.50
N ALA A 9 1.84 -4.28 4.42
CA ALA A 9 1.79 -5.73 4.34
C ALA A 9 3.09 -6.26 3.69
N PRO A 10 3.55 -7.45 4.08
CA PRO A 10 4.67 -8.09 3.39
C PRO A 10 4.39 -8.24 1.90
N GLY A 11 5.36 -7.88 1.04
CA GLY A 11 5.19 -7.93 -0.42
C GLY A 11 4.75 -6.63 -1.08
N MET A 12 4.41 -5.58 -0.34
CA MET A 12 4.10 -4.27 -0.94
C MET A 12 5.27 -3.73 -1.76
N ASN A 13 6.51 -3.87 -1.28
CA ASN A 13 7.70 -3.47 -2.03
C ASN A 13 7.85 -4.26 -3.34
N ALA A 14 7.55 -5.55 -3.33
CA ALA A 14 7.57 -6.37 -4.54
C ALA A 14 6.54 -5.88 -5.56
N ALA A 15 5.34 -5.52 -5.11
CA ALA A 15 4.28 -4.94 -5.95
C ALA A 15 4.69 -3.57 -6.52
N VAL A 16 5.21 -2.66 -5.69
CA VAL A 16 5.74 -1.36 -6.12
C VAL A 16 6.81 -1.52 -7.20
N ARG A 17 7.76 -2.45 -6.97
CA ARG A 17 8.81 -2.77 -7.94
C ARG A 17 8.25 -3.32 -9.25
N ALA A 18 7.34 -4.27 -9.18
CA ALA A 18 6.77 -4.91 -10.36
C ALA A 18 6.05 -3.91 -11.25
N VAL A 19 5.16 -3.11 -10.66
CA VAL A 19 4.41 -2.04 -11.36
C VAL A 19 5.37 -1.03 -11.98
N THR A 20 6.32 -0.51 -11.18
CA THR A 20 7.27 0.51 -11.66
C THR A 20 8.10 0.00 -12.83
N ARG A 21 8.71 -1.18 -12.71
CA ARG A 21 9.56 -1.73 -13.78
C ARG A 21 8.77 -2.09 -15.02
N TYR A 22 7.56 -2.60 -14.88
CA TYR A 22 6.70 -2.92 -16.01
C TYR A 22 6.26 -1.65 -16.75
N ALA A 23 5.84 -0.61 -16.03
CA ALA A 23 5.44 0.67 -16.60
C ALA A 23 6.60 1.34 -17.37
N LEU A 24 7.78 1.43 -16.74
CA LEU A 24 8.98 2.00 -17.37
C LEU A 24 9.37 1.26 -18.65
N ARG A 25 9.26 -0.09 -18.65
CA ARG A 25 9.51 -0.89 -19.86
C ARG A 25 8.54 -0.58 -21.00
N ARG A 26 7.35 -0.11 -20.69
CA ARG A 26 6.33 0.31 -21.65
C ARG A 26 6.43 1.79 -22.03
N GLY A 27 7.45 2.50 -21.55
CA GLY A 27 7.62 3.93 -21.80
C GLY A 27 6.66 4.82 -20.99
N ILE A 28 6.04 4.26 -19.94
CA ILE A 28 5.15 5.01 -19.06
C ILE A 28 5.98 5.59 -17.90
N GLU A 29 5.84 6.88 -17.66
CA GLU A 29 6.44 7.54 -16.50
C GLU A 29 5.76 7.11 -15.22
N VAL A 30 6.52 6.93 -14.14
CA VAL A 30 6.00 6.50 -12.84
C VAL A 30 6.31 7.54 -11.78
N MET A 31 5.27 7.99 -11.10
CA MET A 31 5.35 8.91 -9.97
C MET A 31 5.09 8.13 -8.67
N GLY A 32 6.14 7.93 -7.85
CA GLY A 32 6.01 7.36 -6.52
C GLY A 32 5.43 8.38 -5.55
N ILE A 33 4.31 8.06 -4.92
CA ILE A 33 3.58 8.93 -4.00
C ILE A 33 3.84 8.42 -2.59
N TYR A 34 4.59 9.19 -1.80
CA TYR A 34 4.95 8.85 -0.42
C TYR A 34 3.79 9.08 0.54
N GLU A 35 3.67 8.25 1.55
CA GLU A 35 2.61 8.31 2.57
C GLU A 35 1.17 8.19 1.99
N GLY A 36 1.01 7.52 0.86
CA GLY A 36 -0.28 7.19 0.27
C GLY A 36 -1.14 8.42 -0.05
N TYR A 37 -2.43 8.36 0.28
CA TYR A 37 -3.35 9.47 0.03
C TYR A 37 -3.01 10.74 0.78
N LYS A 38 -2.37 10.64 1.95
CA LYS A 38 -1.89 11.81 2.69
C LYS A 38 -0.86 12.59 1.87
N GLY A 39 0.09 11.88 1.25
CA GLY A 39 1.07 12.50 0.37
C GLY A 39 0.44 13.09 -0.89
N LEU A 40 -0.58 12.43 -1.44
CA LEU A 40 -1.31 12.95 -2.59
C LEU A 40 -2.04 14.28 -2.28
N ILE A 41 -2.63 14.41 -1.08
CA ILE A 41 -3.23 15.66 -0.60
C ILE A 41 -2.17 16.75 -0.40
N ASN A 42 -1.01 16.39 0.18
CA ASN A 42 0.07 17.32 0.50
C ASN A 42 0.87 17.78 -0.73
N GLY A 43 0.73 17.09 -1.85
CA GLY A 43 1.20 17.53 -3.14
C GLY A 43 2.68 17.25 -3.43
N LYS A 44 3.29 18.09 -4.24
CA LYS A 44 4.56 17.85 -4.94
C LYS A 44 5.73 17.35 -4.06
N ASN A 45 5.83 17.80 -2.82
CA ASN A 45 6.94 17.43 -1.93
C ASN A 45 6.90 15.96 -1.50
N TYR A 46 5.77 15.29 -1.66
CA TYR A 46 5.56 13.88 -1.36
C TYR A 46 5.58 13.00 -2.63
N ILE A 47 5.90 13.56 -3.79
CA ILE A 47 5.81 12.86 -5.06
C ILE A 47 7.14 12.93 -5.78
N LYS A 48 7.68 11.77 -6.15
CA LYS A 48 8.96 11.63 -6.86
C LYS A 48 8.78 10.84 -8.14
N LYS A 49 9.35 11.34 -9.23
CA LYS A 49 9.48 10.56 -10.47
C LYS A 49 10.47 9.41 -10.24
N PHE A 50 10.04 8.20 -10.49
CA PHE A 50 10.83 6.99 -10.30
C PHE A 50 11.58 6.59 -11.56
N ASP A 51 12.79 6.09 -11.34
CA ASP A 51 13.53 5.31 -12.33
C ASP A 51 13.67 3.83 -11.87
N ALA A 52 14.37 3.01 -12.66
CA ALA A 52 14.55 1.60 -12.35
C ALA A 52 15.45 1.36 -11.13
N ARG A 53 16.27 2.34 -10.71
CA ARG A 53 17.17 2.26 -9.57
C ARG A 53 16.43 2.51 -8.27
N ASP A 54 15.42 3.39 -8.30
CA ASP A 54 14.61 3.71 -7.12
C ASP A 54 13.92 2.47 -6.51
N VAL A 55 13.65 1.48 -7.35
CA VAL A 55 13.00 0.22 -6.94
C VAL A 55 13.96 -0.98 -6.98
N SER A 56 15.28 -0.73 -6.93
CA SER A 56 16.28 -1.80 -6.88
C SER A 56 16.40 -2.36 -5.46
N ASN A 57 16.68 -3.68 -5.37
CA ASN A 57 16.96 -4.35 -4.10
C ASN A 57 15.87 -4.19 -3.03
N ILE A 58 14.59 -4.19 -3.43
CA ILE A 58 13.44 -4.08 -2.53
C ILE A 58 12.48 -5.26 -2.58
N ILE A 59 12.69 -6.21 -3.49
CA ILE A 59 11.73 -7.29 -3.74
C ILE A 59 11.55 -8.21 -2.51
N ASP A 60 12.58 -8.37 -1.73
CA ASP A 60 12.68 -9.21 -0.54
C ASP A 60 12.51 -8.44 0.79
N LYS A 61 12.32 -7.11 0.70
CA LYS A 61 12.15 -6.26 1.88
C LYS A 61 10.68 -6.13 2.26
N GLY A 62 10.40 -6.34 3.54
CA GLY A 62 9.09 -6.05 4.13
C GLY A 62 8.77 -4.55 4.14
N GLY A 63 7.54 -4.22 4.52
CA GLY A 63 7.07 -2.85 4.53
C GLY A 63 6.92 -2.25 3.13
N THR A 64 7.01 -0.94 3.06
CA THR A 64 6.91 -0.17 1.80
C THR A 64 7.88 1.00 1.75
N ILE A 65 8.67 1.09 0.67
CA ILE A 65 9.67 2.16 0.49
C ILE A 65 9.05 3.54 0.27
N ILE A 66 7.80 3.59 -0.15
CA ILE A 66 7.05 4.83 -0.36
C ILE A 66 6.20 5.21 0.86
N TYR A 67 6.43 4.54 1.97
CA TYR A 67 5.70 4.72 3.22
C TYR A 67 4.18 4.54 3.06
N SER A 68 3.52 4.32 4.17
CA SER A 68 2.07 4.20 4.23
C SER A 68 1.56 5.04 5.40
N ALA A 69 0.42 5.66 5.24
CA ALA A 69 -0.24 6.42 6.29
C ALA A 69 -1.75 6.29 6.21
N ARG A 70 -2.39 6.30 7.38
CA ARG A 70 -3.85 6.52 7.45
C ARG A 70 -4.13 7.98 7.16
N CYS A 71 -5.14 8.25 6.34
CA CYS A 71 -5.52 9.60 5.93
C CYS A 71 -7.02 9.83 6.17
N PRO A 72 -7.43 10.25 7.38
CA PRO A 72 -8.83 10.56 7.67
C PRO A 72 -9.40 11.64 6.75
N GLU A 73 -8.59 12.62 6.36
CA GLU A 73 -9.00 13.70 5.45
C GLU A 73 -9.45 13.19 4.08
N PHE A 74 -8.98 12.03 3.66
CA PHE A 74 -9.37 11.41 2.39
C PHE A 74 -10.77 10.79 2.40
N LYS A 75 -11.45 10.78 3.54
CA LYS A 75 -12.88 10.43 3.65
C LYS A 75 -13.79 11.60 3.30
N GLU A 76 -13.26 12.80 3.34
CA GLU A 76 -13.99 14.04 3.05
C GLU A 76 -13.80 14.45 1.58
N LYS A 77 -14.88 14.94 0.97
CA LYS A 77 -14.87 15.36 -0.44
C LYS A 77 -13.79 16.41 -0.74
N GLU A 78 -13.47 17.26 0.20
CA GLU A 78 -12.43 18.28 0.06
C GLU A 78 -11.03 17.67 -0.05
N GLY A 79 -10.74 16.64 0.77
CA GLY A 79 -9.46 15.92 0.70
C GLY A 79 -9.30 15.19 -0.63
N ILE A 80 -10.35 14.52 -1.10
CA ILE A 80 -10.34 13.85 -2.40
C ILE A 80 -10.15 14.85 -3.54
N ALA A 81 -10.80 16.03 -3.45
CA ALA A 81 -10.66 17.09 -4.44
C ALA A 81 -9.22 17.63 -4.51
N LYS A 82 -8.55 17.85 -3.35
CA LYS A 82 -7.14 18.23 -3.30
C LYS A 82 -6.24 17.21 -3.96
N ALA A 83 -6.44 15.93 -3.66
CA ALA A 83 -5.70 14.83 -4.28
C ALA A 83 -5.89 14.78 -5.80
N ALA A 84 -7.13 14.93 -6.28
CA ALA A 84 -7.42 14.99 -7.71
C ALA A 84 -6.75 16.20 -8.37
N GLN A 85 -6.72 17.34 -7.70
CA GLN A 85 -6.03 18.55 -8.19
C GLN A 85 -4.52 18.30 -8.30
N THR A 86 -3.91 17.67 -7.29
CA THR A 86 -2.50 17.28 -7.34
C THR A 86 -2.20 16.36 -8.53
N CYS A 87 -3.07 15.38 -8.83
CA CYS A 87 -2.91 14.53 -10.00
C CYS A 87 -2.90 15.36 -11.30
N ARG A 88 -3.83 16.31 -11.45
CA ARG A 88 -3.89 17.16 -12.64
C ARG A 88 -2.68 18.07 -12.76
N ASP A 89 -2.25 18.70 -11.67
CA ASP A 89 -1.12 19.65 -11.65
C ASP A 89 0.20 18.97 -12.00
N LEU A 90 0.33 17.69 -11.68
CA LEU A 90 1.52 16.89 -11.94
C LEU A 90 1.41 15.99 -13.19
N GLY A 91 0.31 16.06 -13.92
CA GLY A 91 0.07 15.27 -15.12
C GLY A 91 0.01 13.76 -14.83
N ILE A 92 -0.57 13.37 -13.69
CA ILE A 92 -0.79 11.96 -13.34
C ILE A 92 -2.10 11.51 -13.98
N ASP A 93 -2.02 10.68 -15.02
CA ASP A 93 -3.16 10.22 -15.81
C ASP A 93 -3.95 9.10 -15.13
N GLY A 94 -3.33 8.38 -14.18
CA GLY A 94 -3.98 7.30 -13.44
C GLY A 94 -3.15 6.84 -12.26
N LEU A 95 -3.77 6.08 -11.37
CA LEU A 95 -3.17 5.61 -10.13
C LEU A 95 -3.20 4.08 -10.03
N VAL A 96 -2.09 3.52 -9.55
CA VAL A 96 -2.07 2.16 -8.98
C VAL A 96 -2.03 2.30 -7.47
N THR A 97 -3.05 1.82 -6.80
CA THR A 97 -3.22 1.88 -5.35
C THR A 97 -3.02 0.50 -4.74
N ILE A 98 -2.11 0.39 -3.80
CA ILE A 98 -1.76 -0.88 -3.14
C ILE A 98 -2.18 -0.81 -1.69
N GLY A 99 -3.05 -1.71 -1.24
CA GLY A 99 -3.55 -1.71 0.14
C GLY A 99 -4.80 -2.54 0.34
N GLY A 100 -5.53 -2.25 1.41
CA GLY A 100 -6.75 -2.94 1.81
C GLY A 100 -8.04 -2.25 1.35
N ASP A 101 -9.17 -2.66 1.95
CA ASP A 101 -10.51 -2.17 1.62
C ASP A 101 -10.63 -0.64 1.67
N GLY A 102 -10.11 0.01 2.71
CA GLY A 102 -10.14 1.48 2.82
C GLY A 102 -9.39 2.18 1.69
N THR A 103 -8.29 1.59 1.21
CA THR A 103 -7.53 2.10 0.07
C THR A 103 -8.37 2.03 -1.21
N PHE A 104 -9.10 0.93 -1.40
CA PHE A 104 -9.94 0.74 -2.58
C PHE A 104 -11.18 1.63 -2.58
N ARG A 105 -11.78 1.88 -1.42
CA ARG A 105 -12.87 2.87 -1.30
C ARG A 105 -12.39 4.25 -1.70
N GLY A 106 -11.23 4.68 -1.20
CA GLY A 106 -10.64 5.96 -1.61
C GLY A 106 -10.33 6.03 -3.10
N ALA A 107 -9.82 4.96 -3.71
CA ALA A 107 -9.60 4.87 -5.15
C ALA A 107 -10.90 4.96 -5.96
N TYR A 108 -11.95 4.28 -5.49
CA TYR A 108 -13.28 4.34 -6.09
C TYR A 108 -13.85 5.75 -6.07
N ASP A 109 -13.79 6.41 -4.91
CA ASP A 109 -14.29 7.79 -4.75
C ASP A 109 -13.52 8.77 -5.64
N LEU A 110 -12.19 8.65 -5.70
CA LEU A 110 -11.35 9.48 -6.56
C LEU A 110 -11.69 9.27 -8.05
N SER A 111 -11.92 8.04 -8.44
CA SER A 111 -12.26 7.68 -9.83
C SER A 111 -13.66 8.17 -10.20
N THR A 112 -14.66 7.91 -9.36
CA THR A 112 -16.06 8.24 -9.66
C THR A 112 -16.38 9.72 -9.55
N MET A 113 -15.81 10.42 -8.56
CA MET A 113 -16.10 11.84 -8.35
C MET A 113 -15.25 12.77 -9.21
N PHE A 114 -14.01 12.38 -9.51
CA PHE A 114 -13.03 13.27 -10.14
C PHE A 114 -12.43 12.74 -11.44
N GLY A 115 -12.82 11.54 -11.86
CA GLY A 115 -12.43 10.97 -13.15
C GLY A 115 -10.96 10.54 -13.24
N ILE A 116 -10.27 10.31 -12.12
CA ILE A 116 -8.90 9.79 -12.11
C ILE A 116 -8.97 8.26 -12.15
N PRO A 117 -8.53 7.60 -13.23
CA PRO A 117 -8.53 6.14 -13.32
C PRO A 117 -7.67 5.50 -12.23
N CYS A 118 -8.20 4.51 -11.52
CA CYS A 118 -7.50 3.80 -10.48
C CYS A 118 -7.54 2.29 -10.69
N ILE A 119 -6.41 1.64 -10.41
CA ILE A 119 -6.31 0.17 -10.36
C ILE A 119 -5.84 -0.20 -8.95
N GLY A 120 -6.59 -1.11 -8.28
CA GLY A 120 -6.25 -1.61 -6.96
C GLY A 120 -5.44 -2.91 -7.02
N ILE A 121 -4.41 -3.00 -6.17
CA ILE A 121 -3.69 -4.25 -5.90
C ILE A 121 -3.94 -4.61 -4.43
N PRO A 122 -4.61 -5.75 -4.14
CA PRO A 122 -4.94 -6.13 -2.78
C PRO A 122 -3.68 -6.54 -2.00
N ALA A 123 -3.39 -5.81 -0.96
CA ALA A 123 -2.26 -6.04 -0.06
C ALA A 123 -2.67 -5.67 1.37
N THR A 124 -2.95 -6.69 2.16
CA THR A 124 -3.36 -6.60 3.56
C THR A 124 -3.09 -7.94 4.25
N ILE A 125 -2.84 -7.89 5.55
CA ILE A 125 -2.69 -9.11 6.36
C ILE A 125 -4.04 -9.66 6.84
N ASP A 126 -5.13 -8.91 6.70
CA ASP A 126 -6.45 -9.29 7.20
C ASP A 126 -7.22 -10.21 6.24
N ASN A 127 -6.84 -10.24 4.97
CA ASN A 127 -7.48 -11.01 3.90
C ASN A 127 -9.01 -10.84 3.82
N ASP A 128 -9.48 -9.62 4.06
CA ASP A 128 -10.89 -9.26 4.21
C ASP A 128 -11.50 -8.53 3.00
N ILE A 129 -10.79 -8.56 1.86
CA ILE A 129 -11.26 -7.89 0.64
C ILE A 129 -12.20 -8.81 -0.13
N THR A 130 -13.44 -8.37 -0.31
CA THR A 130 -14.46 -9.10 -1.07
C THR A 130 -13.99 -9.42 -2.49
N ALA A 131 -14.27 -10.63 -2.98
CA ALA A 131 -13.88 -11.14 -4.29
C ALA A 131 -12.35 -11.27 -4.51
N THR A 132 -11.58 -11.32 -3.43
CA THR A 132 -10.15 -11.60 -3.45
C THR A 132 -9.90 -12.89 -2.65
N ASP A 133 -9.29 -13.90 -3.28
CA ASP A 133 -9.00 -15.16 -2.59
C ASP A 133 -7.86 -14.98 -1.60
N TYR A 134 -6.77 -14.35 -2.05
CA TYR A 134 -5.58 -14.06 -1.23
C TYR A 134 -5.06 -12.66 -1.50
N ALA A 135 -4.96 -11.85 -0.44
CA ALA A 135 -4.28 -10.57 -0.49
C ALA A 135 -2.75 -10.75 -0.35
N ILE A 136 -1.99 -9.89 -1.01
CA ILE A 136 -0.52 -9.84 -0.85
C ILE A 136 -0.20 -9.59 0.62
N GLY A 137 0.62 -10.46 1.20
CA GLY A 137 1.08 -10.35 2.59
C GLY A 137 0.39 -11.27 3.58
N TYR A 138 -0.81 -11.76 3.29
CA TYR A 138 -1.58 -12.60 4.21
C TYR A 138 -0.84 -13.89 4.61
N ASP A 139 -0.43 -14.72 3.66
CA ASP A 139 0.31 -15.96 3.95
C ASP A 139 1.63 -15.72 4.70
N THR A 140 2.34 -14.64 4.33
CA THR A 140 3.58 -14.28 5.03
C THR A 140 3.30 -13.87 6.48
N ALA A 141 2.22 -13.13 6.73
CA ALA A 141 1.80 -12.76 8.08
C ALA A 141 1.45 -14.01 8.90
N LEU A 142 0.68 -14.95 8.35
CA LEU A 142 0.36 -16.22 9.01
C LEU A 142 1.62 -17.01 9.39
N ASN A 143 2.54 -17.20 8.45
CA ASN A 143 3.78 -17.92 8.70
C ASN A 143 4.66 -17.24 9.75
N THR A 144 4.73 -15.92 9.73
CA THR A 144 5.46 -15.14 10.74
C THR A 144 4.83 -15.32 12.12
N THR A 145 3.50 -15.24 12.19
CA THR A 145 2.75 -15.44 13.44
C THR A 145 2.99 -16.84 14.02
N MET A 146 2.93 -17.88 13.20
CA MET A 146 3.22 -19.25 13.63
C MET A 146 4.63 -19.36 14.23
N GLN A 147 5.64 -18.79 13.55
CA GLN A 147 7.02 -18.78 14.07
C GLN A 147 7.16 -18.04 15.40
N MET A 148 6.44 -16.94 15.59
CA MET A 148 6.44 -16.20 16.85
C MET A 148 5.77 -16.98 17.97
N ILE A 149 4.65 -17.64 17.70
CA ILE A 149 3.95 -18.52 18.66
C ILE A 149 4.87 -19.66 19.10
N ASP A 150 5.54 -20.33 18.17
CA ASP A 150 6.49 -21.40 18.49
C ASP A 150 7.63 -20.94 19.42
N ARG A 151 8.14 -19.73 19.20
CA ARG A 151 9.17 -19.14 20.07
C ARG A 151 8.67 -18.79 21.47
N LEU A 152 7.40 -18.43 21.60
CA LEU A 152 6.78 -18.09 22.89
C LEU A 152 6.43 -19.33 23.69
N ARG A 153 6.18 -20.47 23.07
CA ARG A 153 5.71 -21.70 23.71
C ARG A 153 6.61 -22.16 24.85
N ASP A 154 7.92 -22.23 24.60
CA ASP A 154 8.89 -22.73 25.58
C ASP A 154 8.93 -21.88 26.85
N THR A 155 8.87 -20.55 26.71
CA THR A 155 8.86 -19.65 27.84
C THR A 155 7.51 -19.64 28.58
N CYS A 156 6.40 -19.87 27.87
CA CYS A 156 5.08 -20.04 28.48
C CYS A 156 5.06 -21.29 29.37
N GLU A 157 5.59 -22.40 28.89
CA GLU A 157 5.66 -23.65 29.66
C GLU A 157 6.58 -23.50 30.88
N SER A 158 7.76 -22.92 30.70
CA SER A 158 8.75 -22.73 31.77
C SER A 158 8.25 -21.88 32.93
N HIS A 159 7.34 -20.96 32.66
CA HIS A 159 6.82 -20.01 33.65
C HIS A 159 5.33 -20.25 33.99
N ALA A 160 4.73 -21.36 33.54
CA ALA A 160 3.31 -21.63 33.69
C ALA A 160 2.41 -20.42 33.30
N ARG A 161 2.72 -19.80 32.14
CA ARG A 161 2.00 -18.62 31.61
C ARG A 161 1.06 -19.02 30.48
N CYS A 162 0.01 -18.22 30.32
CA CYS A 162 -0.84 -18.21 29.14
C CYS A 162 -0.61 -16.89 28.38
N ASN A 163 -0.22 -16.99 27.12
CA ASN A 163 -0.09 -15.82 26.24
C ASN A 163 -1.26 -15.78 25.27
N VAL A 164 -1.84 -14.61 25.11
CA VAL A 164 -2.83 -14.32 24.08
C VAL A 164 -2.14 -13.53 22.97
N VAL A 165 -2.26 -14.01 21.73
CA VAL A 165 -1.67 -13.39 20.55
C VAL A 165 -2.80 -12.92 19.65
N GLU A 166 -2.80 -11.64 19.31
CA GLU A 166 -3.70 -11.02 18.35
C GLU A 166 -2.91 -10.69 17.06
N VAL A 167 -3.51 -10.96 15.91
CA VAL A 167 -2.92 -10.74 14.59
C VAL A 167 -3.88 -9.98 13.72
#